data_83ea36277a2c247acd867788ceb660df
#
_entry.id   83ea36277a2c247acd867788ceb660df
#
_cell.length_a   1.000
_cell.length_b   1.000
_cell.length_c   1.000
_cell.angle_alpha   90.00
_cell.angle_beta   90.00
_cell.angle_gamma   90.00
#
_symmetry.space_group_name_H-M   'P 1'
#
loop_
_entity.id
_entity.type
_entity.pdbx_description
1 polymer ?
#
loop_
_entity_poly.entity_id
_entity_poly.type
_entity_poly.pdbx_seq_one_letter_code
_entity_poly.pdbx_strand_id
1 'polypeptide(L)'
;GIAIGAHVSYRDLAGFGRRFIDADPAELRAEVRYQVGALTAIAAAEGAAVTYCKPHGALYNTIVEHEQQAAAVVEALVGLAEHGQTLTLLGLPGSLALRLASAAGLPTAAEAFVDRAYHADGTLVSRARDGAVLHDPDVVAARAVRMVTEGVVEAVDGTLVRLRPASLCVHGDSPGAVAMARAVRAALDAAGVTVGPFAPAPAAAA
;
A
#
# COMPACT_ATOMS: atom_id res chain seq x y z
N GLY A 1 -6.03 -16.29 -9.01
CA GLY A 1 -6.09 -15.05 -9.75
C GLY A 1 -5.29 -13.95 -9.04
N ILE A 2 -5.10 -12.83 -9.71
CA ILE A 2 -4.41 -11.65 -9.16
C ILE A 2 -5.47 -10.66 -8.71
N ALA A 3 -5.35 -10.11 -7.49
CA ALA A 3 -6.21 -9.05 -7.00
C ALA A 3 -5.81 -7.70 -7.66
N ILE A 4 -6.80 -6.90 -8.01
CA ILE A 4 -6.59 -5.57 -8.60
C ILE A 4 -6.85 -4.52 -7.54
N GLY A 5 -5.91 -3.57 -7.40
CA GLY A 5 -6.03 -2.44 -6.48
C GLY A 5 -5.92 -1.09 -7.17
N ALA A 6 -6.74 -0.13 -6.75
CA ALA A 6 -6.60 1.24 -7.18
C ALA A 6 -5.41 1.90 -6.45
N HIS A 7 -4.49 2.47 -7.24
CA HIS A 7 -3.27 3.11 -6.73
C HIS A 7 -3.39 4.64 -6.81
N VAL A 8 -4.31 5.19 -6.02
CA VAL A 8 -4.70 6.60 -6.04
C VAL A 8 -3.58 7.53 -5.58
N SER A 9 -3.42 8.66 -6.21
CA SER A 9 -2.36 9.62 -5.89
C SER A 9 -2.82 11.06 -6.03
N TYR A 10 -1.96 11.99 -5.59
CA TYR A 10 -2.09 13.38 -5.98
C TYR A 10 -2.03 13.56 -7.51
N ARG A 11 -2.67 14.64 -8.01
CA ARG A 11 -2.59 15.08 -9.43
C ARG A 11 -1.22 15.71 -9.71
N ASP A 12 -0.19 14.89 -9.66
CA ASP A 12 1.20 15.30 -9.84
C ASP A 12 1.91 14.42 -10.88
N LEU A 13 1.48 14.52 -12.12
CA LEU A 13 2.08 13.75 -13.21
C LEU A 13 3.59 13.99 -13.33
N ALA A 14 4.01 15.26 -13.25
CA ALA A 14 5.42 15.62 -13.38
C ALA A 14 6.29 15.13 -12.21
N GLY A 15 5.74 14.99 -11.01
CA GLY A 15 6.42 14.44 -9.84
C GLY A 15 6.09 12.99 -9.56
N PHE A 16 5.35 12.35 -10.46
CA PHE A 16 4.89 10.96 -10.32
C PHE A 16 4.12 10.71 -9.01
N GLY A 17 3.36 11.72 -8.54
CA GLY A 17 2.63 11.66 -7.26
C GLY A 17 3.53 11.61 -6.02
N ARG A 18 4.84 11.90 -6.14
CA ARG A 18 5.81 11.79 -5.03
C ARG A 18 6.15 13.11 -4.37
N ARG A 19 5.53 14.22 -4.79
CA ARG A 19 5.64 15.52 -4.13
C ARG A 19 4.41 15.75 -3.25
N PHE A 20 4.62 16.26 -2.04
CA PHE A 20 3.52 16.68 -1.18
C PHE A 20 2.70 17.78 -1.86
N ILE A 21 1.38 17.64 -1.81
CA ILE A 21 0.42 18.66 -2.21
C ILE A 21 -0.50 18.92 -1.02
N ASP A 22 -0.61 20.19 -0.64
CA ASP A 22 -1.60 20.64 0.32
C ASP A 22 -2.96 20.71 -0.40
N ALA A 23 -3.57 19.52 -0.55
CA ALA A 23 -4.81 19.37 -1.30
C ALA A 23 -6.02 19.73 -0.45
N ASP A 24 -6.95 20.46 -1.02
CA ASP A 24 -8.27 20.65 -0.40
C ASP A 24 -8.94 19.28 -0.17
N PRO A 25 -9.47 19.03 1.04
CA PRO A 25 -10.07 17.72 1.37
C PRO A 25 -11.22 17.30 0.45
N ALA A 26 -12.05 18.25 -0.01
CA ALA A 26 -13.16 17.93 -0.90
C ALA A 26 -12.67 17.59 -2.31
N GLU A 27 -11.66 18.30 -2.79
CA GLU A 27 -11.00 17.98 -4.07
C GLU A 27 -10.28 16.63 -4.00
N LEU A 28 -9.51 16.36 -2.94
CA LEU A 28 -8.83 15.09 -2.76
C LEU A 28 -9.82 13.91 -2.71
N ARG A 29 -10.94 14.07 -1.99
CA ARG A 29 -12.01 13.07 -1.96
C ARG A 29 -12.57 12.79 -3.36
N ALA A 30 -12.83 13.84 -4.14
CA ALA A 30 -13.32 13.70 -5.51
C ALA A 30 -12.30 13.00 -6.42
N GLU A 31 -11.01 13.35 -6.30
CA GLU A 31 -9.92 12.72 -7.04
C GLU A 31 -9.77 11.24 -6.74
N VAL A 32 -9.85 10.85 -5.46
CA VAL A 32 -9.78 9.44 -5.07
C VAL A 32 -10.94 8.66 -5.69
N ARG A 33 -12.16 9.19 -5.61
CA ARG A 33 -13.35 8.57 -6.25
C ARG A 33 -13.21 8.47 -7.77
N TYR A 34 -12.70 9.52 -8.41
CA TYR A 34 -12.45 9.53 -9.85
C TYR A 34 -11.46 8.42 -10.25
N GLN A 35 -10.31 8.32 -9.58
CA GLN A 35 -9.27 7.35 -9.92
C GLN A 35 -9.74 5.90 -9.67
N VAL A 36 -10.45 5.66 -8.56
CA VAL A 36 -11.05 4.35 -8.27
C VAL A 36 -12.11 4.01 -9.32
N GLY A 37 -13.01 4.94 -9.60
CA GLY A 37 -14.13 4.73 -10.56
C GLY A 37 -13.63 4.45 -11.98
N ALA A 38 -12.62 5.19 -12.44
CA ALA A 38 -12.01 4.96 -13.74
C ALA A 38 -11.41 3.55 -13.86
N LEU A 39 -10.63 3.10 -12.86
CA LEU A 39 -10.06 1.75 -12.86
C LEU A 39 -11.16 0.68 -12.74
N THR A 40 -12.19 0.93 -11.93
CA THR A 40 -13.32 -0.01 -11.77
C THR A 40 -14.03 -0.24 -13.08
N ALA A 41 -14.31 0.81 -13.87
CA ALA A 41 -14.95 0.68 -15.17
C ALA A 41 -14.08 -0.10 -16.17
N ILE A 42 -12.77 0.16 -16.18
CA ILE A 42 -11.82 -0.55 -17.05
C ILE A 42 -11.72 -2.03 -16.63
N ALA A 43 -11.57 -2.31 -15.34
CA ALA A 43 -11.49 -3.68 -14.83
C ALA A 43 -12.77 -4.48 -15.13
N ALA A 44 -13.94 -3.87 -14.99
CA ALA A 44 -15.22 -4.51 -15.31
C ALA A 44 -15.34 -4.89 -16.80
N ALA A 45 -14.82 -4.06 -17.71
CA ALA A 45 -14.78 -4.37 -19.14
C ALA A 45 -13.93 -5.61 -19.45
N GLU A 46 -12.93 -5.91 -18.61
CA GLU A 46 -12.06 -7.09 -18.72
C GLU A 46 -12.56 -8.27 -17.84
N GLY A 47 -13.78 -8.22 -17.31
CA GLY A 47 -14.35 -9.25 -16.45
C GLY A 47 -13.66 -9.38 -15.08
N ALA A 48 -13.03 -8.31 -14.62
CA ALA A 48 -12.32 -8.25 -13.35
C ALA A 48 -12.91 -7.19 -12.42
N ALA A 49 -12.50 -7.20 -11.15
CA ALA A 49 -12.98 -6.23 -10.16
C ALA A 49 -11.84 -5.65 -9.33
N VAL A 50 -11.95 -4.37 -8.97
CA VAL A 50 -11.08 -3.70 -8.01
C VAL A 50 -11.50 -4.10 -6.60
N THR A 51 -10.56 -4.59 -5.78
CA THR A 51 -10.84 -5.14 -4.44
C THR A 51 -10.20 -4.35 -3.31
N TYR A 52 -9.22 -3.53 -3.60
CA TYR A 52 -8.54 -2.71 -2.59
C TYR A 52 -8.12 -1.35 -3.16
N CYS A 53 -7.84 -0.42 -2.26
CA CYS A 53 -7.23 0.88 -2.57
C CYS A 53 -5.92 1.00 -1.80
N LYS A 54 -4.85 1.34 -2.51
CA LYS A 54 -3.54 1.65 -1.94
C LYS A 54 -3.12 3.04 -2.40
N PRO A 55 -3.09 4.06 -1.54
CA PRO A 55 -2.55 5.36 -1.90
C PRO A 55 -1.10 5.27 -2.36
N HIS A 56 -0.72 6.12 -3.29
CA HIS A 56 0.60 6.15 -3.91
C HIS A 56 1.45 7.30 -3.40
N GLY A 57 2.75 7.07 -3.35
CA GLY A 57 3.78 8.10 -3.28
C GLY A 57 3.66 9.01 -2.06
N ALA A 58 3.60 10.33 -2.28
CA ALA A 58 3.52 11.29 -1.19
C ALA A 58 2.19 11.19 -0.43
N LEU A 59 1.08 10.95 -1.11
CA LEU A 59 -0.22 10.75 -0.46
C LEU A 59 -0.18 9.59 0.54
N TYR A 60 0.43 8.46 0.19
CA TYR A 60 0.59 7.31 1.08
C TYR A 60 1.29 7.70 2.40
N ASN A 61 2.39 8.45 2.30
CA ASN A 61 3.15 8.87 3.48
C ASN A 61 2.44 9.99 4.26
N THR A 62 1.78 10.92 3.57
CA THR A 62 1.07 12.05 4.18
C THR A 62 -0.06 11.56 5.09
N ILE A 63 -0.88 10.62 4.64
CA ILE A 63 -2.03 10.12 5.40
C ILE A 63 -1.65 9.21 6.58
N VAL A 64 -0.34 9.00 6.83
CA VAL A 64 0.12 8.36 8.07
C VAL A 64 -0.25 9.20 9.28
N GLU A 65 -0.15 10.54 9.17
CA GLU A 65 -0.37 11.48 10.28
C GLU A 65 -1.26 12.68 9.93
N HIS A 66 -1.37 13.06 8.66
CA HIS A 66 -2.11 14.26 8.24
C HIS A 66 -3.63 14.01 8.27
N GLU A 67 -4.29 14.54 9.29
CA GLU A 67 -5.68 14.25 9.63
C GLU A 67 -6.66 14.55 8.49
N GLN A 68 -6.63 15.75 7.93
CA GLN A 68 -7.59 16.17 6.91
C GLN A 68 -7.49 15.34 5.62
N GLN A 69 -6.27 15.03 5.18
CA GLN A 69 -6.08 14.24 3.97
C GLN A 69 -6.34 12.75 4.21
N ALA A 70 -6.03 12.23 5.41
CA ALA A 70 -6.41 10.87 5.79
C ALA A 70 -7.94 10.71 5.83
N ALA A 71 -8.64 11.68 6.44
CA ALA A 71 -10.09 11.69 6.46
C ALA A 71 -10.69 11.76 5.03
N ALA A 72 -10.18 12.63 4.16
CA ALA A 72 -10.64 12.75 2.78
C ALA A 72 -10.53 11.43 1.99
N VAL A 73 -9.41 10.71 2.13
CA VAL A 73 -9.24 9.39 1.49
C VAL A 73 -10.23 8.39 2.05
N VAL A 74 -10.41 8.32 3.38
CA VAL A 74 -11.34 7.39 4.01
C VAL A 74 -12.79 7.70 3.64
N GLU A 75 -13.21 8.97 3.66
CA GLU A 75 -14.54 9.42 3.25
C GLU A 75 -14.84 9.09 1.79
N ALA A 76 -13.82 9.15 0.92
CA ALA A 76 -13.97 8.72 -0.47
C ALA A 76 -14.36 7.24 -0.55
N LEU A 77 -13.66 6.38 0.21
CA LEU A 77 -13.89 4.93 0.22
C LEU A 77 -15.21 4.56 0.92
N VAL A 78 -15.59 5.27 1.99
CA VAL A 78 -16.90 5.11 2.65
C VAL A 78 -18.02 5.39 1.67
N GLY A 79 -17.94 6.52 0.94
CA GLY A 79 -18.96 6.84 -0.06
C GLY A 79 -19.05 5.85 -1.21
N LEU A 80 -17.93 5.19 -1.60
CA LEU A 80 -17.97 4.09 -2.55
C LEU A 80 -18.65 2.84 -1.95
N ALA A 81 -18.39 2.54 -0.69
CA ALA A 81 -19.00 1.40 0.01
C ALA A 81 -20.51 1.55 0.17
N GLU A 82 -21.00 2.76 0.45
CA GLU A 82 -22.44 3.10 0.49
C GLU A 82 -23.17 2.84 -0.84
N HIS A 83 -22.39 2.84 -1.95
CA HIS A 83 -22.90 2.55 -3.30
C HIS A 83 -22.51 1.14 -3.78
N GLY A 84 -22.19 0.23 -2.85
CA GLY A 84 -21.97 -1.19 -3.15
C GLY A 84 -20.52 -1.56 -3.53
N GLN A 85 -19.58 -0.60 -3.50
CA GLN A 85 -18.16 -0.89 -3.79
C GLN A 85 -17.31 -0.78 -2.53
N THR A 86 -17.28 -1.83 -1.71
CA THR A 86 -16.42 -1.90 -0.53
C THR A 86 -15.00 -2.30 -0.92
N LEU A 87 -14.02 -1.45 -0.62
CA LEU A 87 -12.59 -1.66 -0.89
C LEU A 87 -11.81 -1.79 0.41
N THR A 88 -10.87 -2.73 0.46
CA THR A 88 -9.88 -2.80 1.55
C THR A 88 -8.88 -1.65 1.42
N LEU A 89 -8.72 -0.82 2.46
CA LEU A 89 -7.63 0.17 2.48
C LEU A 89 -6.33 -0.50 2.88
N LEU A 90 -5.33 -0.44 1.99
CA LEU A 90 -3.99 -0.94 2.23
C LEU A 90 -3.07 0.23 2.60
N GLY A 91 -2.40 0.15 3.75
CA GLY A 91 -1.57 1.24 4.25
C GLY A 91 -0.50 0.81 5.24
N LEU A 92 0.29 1.78 5.70
CA LEU A 92 1.36 1.54 6.67
C LEU A 92 0.76 1.13 8.04
N PRO A 93 1.30 0.11 8.70
CA PRO A 93 0.84 -0.28 10.04
C PRO A 93 0.79 0.90 11.00
N GLY A 94 -0.31 1.05 11.75
CA GLY A 94 -0.48 2.11 12.72
C GLY A 94 -0.77 3.50 12.14
N SER A 95 -0.89 3.66 10.83
CA SER A 95 -1.24 4.95 10.20
C SER A 95 -2.61 5.46 10.64
N LEU A 96 -2.77 6.78 10.64
CA LEU A 96 -4.05 7.44 10.94
C LEU A 96 -5.13 6.99 9.95
N ALA A 97 -4.78 6.89 8.67
CA ALA A 97 -5.73 6.45 7.64
C ALA A 97 -6.31 5.05 7.92
N LEU A 98 -5.48 4.06 8.33
CA LEU A 98 -5.99 2.73 8.69
C LEU A 98 -6.87 2.77 9.94
N ARG A 99 -6.53 3.60 10.95
CA ARG A 99 -7.37 3.77 12.15
C ARG A 99 -8.73 4.38 11.81
N LEU A 100 -8.75 5.44 10.99
CA LEU A 100 -9.99 6.09 10.55
C LEU A 100 -10.84 5.14 9.70
N ALA A 101 -10.24 4.42 8.76
CA ALA A 101 -10.94 3.45 7.92
C ALA A 101 -11.58 2.33 8.76
N SER A 102 -10.83 1.76 9.71
CA SER A 102 -11.35 0.75 10.63
C SER A 102 -12.49 1.28 11.50
N ALA A 103 -12.37 2.51 12.03
CA ALA A 103 -13.43 3.16 12.80
C ALA A 103 -14.70 3.42 11.97
N ALA A 104 -14.55 3.65 10.67
CA ALA A 104 -15.63 3.80 9.71
C ALA A 104 -16.21 2.46 9.19
N GLY A 105 -15.73 1.31 9.68
CA GLY A 105 -16.21 -0.01 9.28
C GLY A 105 -15.66 -0.53 7.96
N LEU A 106 -14.65 0.12 7.37
CA LEU A 106 -13.99 -0.36 6.17
C LEU A 106 -12.98 -1.47 6.50
N PRO A 107 -12.84 -2.49 5.64
CA PRO A 107 -11.77 -3.46 5.77
C PRO A 107 -10.41 -2.78 5.55
N THR A 108 -9.42 -3.16 6.37
CA THR A 108 -8.06 -2.61 6.31
C THR A 108 -7.02 -3.71 6.22
N ALA A 109 -5.89 -3.42 5.58
CA ALA A 109 -4.74 -4.30 5.54
C ALA A 109 -3.45 -3.52 5.77
N ALA A 110 -2.54 -4.09 6.54
CA ALA A 110 -1.22 -3.51 6.79
C ALA A 110 -0.22 -3.99 5.74
N GLU A 111 0.61 -3.06 5.24
CA GLU A 111 1.64 -3.34 4.25
C GLU A 111 3.04 -3.12 4.83
N ALA A 112 3.99 -3.97 4.46
CA ALA A 112 5.41 -3.72 4.68
C ALA A 112 6.16 -3.59 3.35
N PHE A 113 7.21 -2.79 3.34
CA PHE A 113 8.05 -2.51 2.17
C PHE A 113 9.37 -3.25 2.31
N VAL A 114 9.57 -4.27 1.49
CA VAL A 114 10.77 -5.11 1.60
C VAL A 114 12.02 -4.41 1.08
N ASP A 115 11.85 -3.49 0.14
CA ASP A 115 12.91 -2.74 -0.55
C ASP A 115 13.13 -1.31 -0.01
N ARG A 116 12.57 -0.97 1.19
CA ARG A 116 12.68 0.36 1.78
C ARG A 116 13.31 0.31 3.17
N ALA A 117 14.11 1.34 3.48
CA ALA A 117 14.61 1.55 4.83
C ALA A 117 13.53 2.14 5.74
N TYR A 118 13.60 1.82 7.03
CA TYR A 118 12.65 2.23 8.06
C TYR A 118 13.33 3.09 9.13
N HIS A 119 12.57 4.00 9.72
CA HIS A 119 12.89 4.65 11.00
C HIS A 119 12.46 3.76 12.17
N ALA A 120 12.94 4.05 13.38
CA ALA A 120 12.60 3.32 14.60
C ALA A 120 11.10 3.37 14.97
N ASP A 121 10.39 4.39 14.50
CA ASP A 121 8.94 4.54 14.67
C ASP A 121 8.09 3.75 13.65
N GLY A 122 8.75 3.04 12.72
CA GLY A 122 8.10 2.25 11.68
C GLY A 122 7.72 3.04 10.42
N THR A 123 8.05 4.33 10.35
CA THR A 123 7.88 5.12 9.12
C THR A 123 9.00 4.85 8.12
N LEU A 124 8.75 5.19 6.84
CA LEU A 124 9.72 4.97 5.78
C LEU A 124 10.73 6.11 5.69
N VAL A 125 12.01 5.78 5.53
CA VAL A 125 13.05 6.78 5.25
C VAL A 125 12.75 7.46 3.91
N SER A 126 12.89 8.79 3.85
CA SER A 126 12.67 9.54 2.60
C SER A 126 13.54 9.02 1.46
N ARG A 127 12.98 8.80 0.29
CA ARG A 127 13.71 8.33 -0.92
C ARG A 127 14.84 9.26 -1.36
N ALA A 128 14.82 10.53 -0.92
CA ALA A 128 15.87 11.49 -1.19
C ALA A 128 17.17 11.22 -0.39
N ARG A 129 17.13 10.30 0.58
CA ARG A 129 18.31 9.93 1.37
C ARG A 129 18.98 8.70 0.80
N ASP A 130 20.30 8.70 0.82
CA ASP A 130 21.10 7.53 0.44
C ASP A 130 20.73 6.34 1.34
N GLY A 131 20.69 5.15 0.76
CA GLY A 131 20.32 3.93 1.48
C GLY A 131 18.82 3.77 1.79
N ALA A 132 17.96 4.73 1.41
CA ALA A 132 16.52 4.64 1.62
C ALA A 132 15.82 3.55 0.79
N VAL A 133 16.44 3.15 -0.33
CA VAL A 133 15.97 2.08 -1.22
C VAL A 133 17.02 1.00 -1.27
N LEU A 134 16.62 -0.25 -1.08
CA LEU A 134 17.49 -1.42 -1.15
C LEU A 134 17.42 -2.01 -2.55
N HIS A 135 18.57 -2.35 -3.11
CA HIS A 135 18.68 -2.82 -4.50
C HIS A 135 19.20 -4.25 -4.63
N ASP A 136 19.74 -4.83 -3.56
CA ASP A 136 20.24 -6.20 -3.56
C ASP A 136 19.07 -7.19 -3.39
N PRO A 137 18.79 -8.05 -4.39
CA PRO A 137 17.68 -8.99 -4.33
C PRO A 137 17.78 -10.01 -3.20
N ASP A 138 19.00 -10.44 -2.84
CA ASP A 138 19.19 -11.45 -1.79
C ASP A 138 18.95 -10.85 -0.40
N VAL A 139 19.43 -9.63 -0.18
CA VAL A 139 19.18 -8.87 1.06
C VAL A 139 17.68 -8.62 1.22
N VAL A 140 17.00 -8.19 0.16
CA VAL A 140 15.56 -7.90 0.19
C VAL A 140 14.74 -9.18 0.38
N ALA A 141 15.13 -10.29 -0.24
CA ALA A 141 14.48 -11.58 -0.08
C ALA A 141 14.58 -12.12 1.36
N ALA A 142 15.79 -12.10 1.95
CA ALA A 142 15.99 -12.50 3.35
C ALA A 142 15.17 -11.63 4.31
N ARG A 143 15.13 -10.32 4.05
CA ARG A 143 14.35 -9.36 4.83
C ARG A 143 12.85 -9.63 4.72
N ALA A 144 12.34 -9.96 3.53
CA ALA A 144 10.93 -10.30 3.31
C ALA A 144 10.52 -11.52 4.16
N VAL A 145 11.34 -12.57 4.17
CA VAL A 145 11.10 -13.76 5.01
C VAL A 145 11.06 -13.35 6.48
N ARG A 146 12.03 -12.58 6.95
CA ARG A 146 12.09 -12.16 8.35
C ARG A 146 10.88 -11.30 8.77
N MET A 147 10.42 -10.40 7.89
CA MET A 147 9.20 -9.59 8.14
C MET A 147 7.96 -10.48 8.36
N VAL A 148 7.85 -11.59 7.63
CA VAL A 148 6.68 -12.47 7.70
C VAL A 148 6.80 -13.47 8.84
N THR A 149 7.97 -14.09 9.02
CA THR A 149 8.16 -15.19 9.99
C THR A 149 8.43 -14.71 11.41
N GLU A 150 9.19 -13.62 11.55
CA GLU A 150 9.54 -13.06 12.87
C GLU A 150 8.67 -11.84 13.22
N GLY A 151 8.01 -11.21 12.25
CA GLY A 151 7.20 -10.01 12.47
C GLY A 151 8.05 -8.79 12.83
N VAL A 152 9.26 -8.67 12.26
CA VAL A 152 10.18 -7.57 12.55
C VAL A 152 10.88 -7.06 11.30
N VAL A 153 11.25 -5.79 11.32
CA VAL A 153 12.18 -5.16 10.38
C VAL A 153 13.21 -4.35 11.15
N GLU A 154 14.46 -4.36 10.71
CA GLU A 154 15.53 -3.54 11.28
C GLU A 154 15.46 -2.13 10.67
N ALA A 155 15.39 -1.12 11.52
CA ALA A 155 15.47 0.29 11.18
C ALA A 155 16.92 0.73 10.92
N VAL A 156 17.11 1.93 10.37
CA VAL A 156 18.44 2.48 10.02
C VAL A 156 19.35 2.69 11.22
N ASP A 157 18.82 2.78 12.42
CA ASP A 157 19.54 2.90 13.68
C ASP A 157 19.77 1.55 14.42
N GLY A 158 19.37 0.43 13.78
CA GLY A 158 19.46 -0.91 14.36
C GLY A 158 18.27 -1.33 15.23
N THR A 159 17.31 -0.45 15.46
CA THR A 159 16.10 -0.77 16.22
C THR A 159 15.26 -1.81 15.49
N LEU A 160 14.77 -2.83 16.20
CA LEU A 160 13.83 -3.81 15.65
C LEU A 160 12.40 -3.28 15.77
N VAL A 161 11.83 -2.92 14.64
CA VAL A 161 10.42 -2.49 14.52
C VAL A 161 9.53 -3.70 14.34
N ARG A 162 8.55 -3.87 15.23
CA ARG A 162 7.54 -4.93 15.12
C ARG A 162 6.48 -4.57 14.09
N LEU A 163 6.17 -5.53 13.21
CA LEU A 163 5.12 -5.38 12.20
C LEU A 163 4.43 -6.73 11.94
N ARG A 164 3.19 -6.68 11.47
CA ARG A 164 2.44 -7.85 11.04
C ARG A 164 1.77 -7.54 9.71
N PRO A 165 2.52 -7.61 8.60
CA PRO A 165 1.99 -7.24 7.30
C PRO A 165 1.04 -8.31 6.77
N ALA A 166 -0.06 -7.87 6.15
CA ALA A 166 -0.91 -8.69 5.31
C ALA A 166 -0.43 -8.66 3.84
N SER A 167 0.44 -7.71 3.51
CA SER A 167 1.00 -7.53 2.16
C SER A 167 2.45 -7.07 2.23
N LEU A 168 3.26 -7.54 1.29
CA LEU A 168 4.62 -7.07 1.06
C LEU A 168 4.68 -6.28 -0.24
N CYS A 169 5.22 -5.06 -0.17
CA CYS A 169 5.41 -4.19 -1.34
C CYS A 169 6.82 -4.37 -1.91
N VAL A 170 6.87 -4.58 -3.23
CA VAL A 170 8.08 -4.47 -4.05
C VAL A 170 7.80 -3.43 -5.13
N HIS A 171 8.70 -2.46 -5.30
CA HIS A 171 8.50 -1.41 -6.29
C HIS A 171 8.91 -1.88 -7.69
N GLY A 172 8.01 -1.69 -8.67
CA GLY A 172 8.18 -2.14 -10.06
C GLY A 172 8.96 -1.16 -10.95
N ASP A 173 9.18 0.07 -10.48
CA ASP A 173 9.83 1.16 -11.21
C ASP A 173 11.35 1.28 -10.93
N SER A 174 11.90 0.36 -10.15
CA SER A 174 13.35 0.31 -9.85
C SER A 174 14.07 -0.62 -10.83
N PRO A 175 15.33 -0.32 -11.21
CA PRO A 175 16.15 -1.27 -11.94
C PRO A 175 16.23 -2.62 -11.22
N GLY A 176 16.05 -3.72 -11.96
CA GLY A 176 16.08 -5.06 -11.37
C GLY A 176 14.82 -5.51 -10.64
N ALA A 177 13.72 -4.74 -10.69
CA ALA A 177 12.46 -5.02 -9.97
C ALA A 177 11.92 -6.44 -10.20
N VAL A 178 12.01 -6.96 -11.43
CA VAL A 178 11.56 -8.32 -11.76
C VAL A 178 12.44 -9.39 -11.07
N ALA A 179 13.76 -9.19 -11.07
CA ALA A 179 14.69 -10.11 -10.39
C ALA A 179 14.43 -10.10 -8.86
N MET A 180 14.24 -8.91 -8.29
CA MET A 180 13.89 -8.74 -6.88
C MET A 180 12.57 -9.43 -6.51
N ALA A 181 11.50 -9.22 -7.29
CA ALA A 181 10.22 -9.85 -7.05
C ALA A 181 10.31 -11.38 -7.12
N ARG A 182 11.09 -11.92 -8.06
CA ARG A 182 11.35 -13.37 -8.16
C ARG A 182 12.13 -13.91 -6.98
N ALA A 183 13.17 -13.21 -6.52
CA ALA A 183 13.96 -13.60 -5.36
C ALA A 183 13.10 -13.61 -4.09
N VAL A 184 12.32 -12.56 -3.84
CA VAL A 184 11.37 -12.48 -2.72
C VAL A 184 10.37 -13.63 -2.77
N ARG A 185 9.75 -13.88 -3.94
CA ARG A 185 8.79 -14.97 -4.08
C ARG A 185 9.41 -16.33 -3.78
N ALA A 186 10.57 -16.64 -4.37
CA ALA A 186 11.27 -17.89 -4.16
C ALA A 186 11.66 -18.11 -2.69
N ALA A 187 12.12 -17.04 -2.01
CA ALA A 187 12.50 -17.10 -0.60
C ALA A 187 11.28 -17.35 0.32
N LEU A 188 10.14 -16.71 0.04
CA LEU A 188 8.89 -16.95 0.78
C LEU A 188 8.38 -18.40 0.57
N ASP A 189 8.39 -18.89 -0.65
CA ASP A 189 7.99 -20.27 -0.98
C ASP A 189 8.92 -21.28 -0.27
N ALA A 190 10.23 -21.05 -0.28
CA ALA A 190 11.22 -21.89 0.43
C ALA A 190 11.04 -21.85 1.96
N ALA A 191 10.58 -20.74 2.51
CA ALA A 191 10.24 -20.60 3.92
C ALA A 191 8.85 -21.17 4.29
N GLY A 192 8.12 -21.77 3.35
CA GLY A 192 6.79 -22.34 3.57
C GLY A 192 5.68 -21.28 3.74
N VAL A 193 5.92 -20.05 3.32
CA VAL A 193 4.94 -18.97 3.40
C VAL A 193 3.97 -19.04 2.23
N THR A 194 2.69 -19.21 2.52
CA THR A 194 1.64 -19.17 1.50
C THR A 194 1.34 -17.73 1.08
N VAL A 195 1.53 -17.42 -0.19
CA VAL A 195 1.20 -16.11 -0.76
C VAL A 195 -0.16 -16.16 -1.44
N GLY A 196 -1.09 -15.31 -1.00
CA GLY A 196 -2.46 -15.23 -1.52
C GLY A 196 -3.03 -13.81 -1.44
N PRO A 197 -4.24 -13.59 -1.98
CA PRO A 197 -4.89 -12.29 -1.88
C PRO A 197 -5.24 -11.96 -0.43
N PHE A 198 -4.93 -10.73 -0.01
CA PHE A 198 -5.28 -10.21 1.33
C PHE A 198 -6.66 -9.53 1.36
N ALA A 199 -7.15 -9.05 0.21
CA ALA A 199 -8.48 -8.49 0.07
C ALA A 199 -9.47 -9.58 -0.38
N PRO A 200 -10.69 -9.63 0.19
CA PRO A 200 -11.69 -10.59 -0.24
C PRO A 200 -12.05 -10.36 -1.72
N ALA A 201 -12.32 -11.44 -2.43
CA ALA A 201 -12.93 -11.32 -3.75
C ALA A 201 -14.29 -10.61 -3.61
N PRO A 202 -14.70 -9.78 -4.59
CA PRO A 202 -16.05 -9.20 -4.58
C PRO A 202 -17.07 -10.34 -4.54
N ALA A 203 -18.18 -10.12 -3.82
CA ALA A 203 -19.31 -11.04 -3.89
C ALA A 203 -19.72 -11.20 -5.37
N ALA A 204 -19.89 -12.43 -5.82
CA ALA A 204 -20.38 -12.67 -7.16
C ALA A 204 -21.70 -11.88 -7.33
N ALA A 205 -21.79 -11.09 -8.40
CA ALA A 205 -23.04 -10.44 -8.74
C ALA A 205 -24.11 -11.53 -8.96
N ALA A 206 -25.18 -11.44 -8.16
CA ALA A 206 -26.31 -12.35 -8.24
C ALA A 206 -27.11 -12.10 -9.52
#